data_be15cd7791ac71015d30d7f4f554c52d
#
_entry.id   be15cd7791ac71015d30d7f4f554c52d
#
_cell.length_a   1.000
_cell.length_b   1.000
_cell.length_c   1.000
_cell.angle_alpha   90.00
_cell.angle_beta   90.00
_cell.angle_gamma   90.00
#
_symmetry.space_group_name_H-M   'P 1'
#
loop_
_entity.id
_entity.type
_entity.pdbx_description
1 polymer ?
#
loop_
_entity_poly.entity_id
_entity_poly.type
_entity_poly.pdbx_seq_one_letter_code
_entity_poly.pdbx_strand_id
1 'polypeptide(L)'
;MASAQSKLISINEKGKLSYHSYTDKGDLLPDFSFCGYKGGGVAIPHIKVTASISPSPNKEDDTPFIQAVIDKVAKLQPDEDGFRGCILLRKGVYHIASPIRITASGIVLRGEGNNKESGTVLIATSPRKYNVIEVGFNGKAKYNTNDVQEIIDKYVPSGTRILHVKNADKHFRTGDDVIVRRPSTAAWIQTIGMDSIAPRPRKGETTWEAFERFRREGKDTDMNGTIQWKPGSKDLTFERKIVSVKKDEITLDIPLTNALQKEFGGGTIYKYRYDKRFTQCGVENLYGMCIYDESVKKSYRGIGEYCCDENHANTFVALRTVENAWVRNVSVEHFDCCVTTTSATKYITGQDLSAINPISQITGGRRYAYHINGGQMCLFQRCYSSHHRHEFVLGATTPGPNAFVDGYGEMTFASSEPHHRWSTGCLWDDIV
;
A
#
# COMPACT_ATOMS: atom_id res chain seq x y z
N MET A 1 6.62 -38.65 -0.43
CA MET A 1 6.43 -37.35 0.25
C MET A 1 4.96 -37.22 0.59
N ALA A 2 4.60 -37.13 1.86
CA ALA A 2 3.21 -36.85 2.25
C ALA A 2 2.91 -35.40 1.86
N SER A 3 2.02 -35.17 0.90
CA SER A 3 1.53 -33.82 0.60
C SER A 3 0.71 -33.33 1.79
N ALA A 4 1.16 -32.27 2.42
CA ALA A 4 0.36 -31.60 3.45
C ALA A 4 -0.89 -31.04 2.78
N GLN A 5 -2.04 -31.63 3.09
CA GLN A 5 -3.32 -31.20 2.54
C GLN A 5 -3.95 -30.18 3.48
N SER A 6 -4.17 -28.94 3.01
CA SER A 6 -4.84 -27.91 3.79
C SER A 6 -6.32 -28.32 4.01
N LYS A 7 -6.81 -28.14 5.24
CA LYS A 7 -8.24 -28.32 5.57
C LYS A 7 -9.07 -27.09 5.15
N LEU A 8 -8.42 -25.95 4.89
CA LEU A 8 -9.07 -24.66 4.65
C LEU A 8 -9.12 -24.30 3.18
N ILE A 9 -8.19 -24.84 2.38
CA ILE A 9 -8.10 -24.58 0.94
C ILE A 9 -7.89 -25.91 0.22
N SER A 10 -8.66 -26.14 -0.82
CA SER A 10 -8.53 -27.30 -1.71
C SER A 10 -8.55 -26.86 -3.18
N ILE A 11 -8.10 -27.73 -4.06
CA ILE A 11 -8.23 -27.52 -5.51
C ILE A 11 -9.47 -28.31 -5.96
N ASN A 12 -10.43 -27.64 -6.59
CA ASN A 12 -11.63 -28.27 -7.10
C ASN A 12 -11.37 -28.98 -8.45
N GLU A 13 -12.36 -29.71 -8.96
CA GLU A 13 -12.29 -30.48 -10.22
C GLU A 13 -11.94 -29.63 -11.46
N LYS A 14 -12.12 -28.30 -11.38
CA LYS A 14 -11.79 -27.33 -12.44
C LYS A 14 -10.38 -26.73 -12.25
N GLY A 15 -9.58 -27.25 -11.31
CA GLY A 15 -8.25 -26.75 -11.01
C GLY A 15 -8.22 -25.38 -10.31
N LYS A 16 -9.35 -24.94 -9.73
CA LYS A 16 -9.45 -23.67 -9.00
C LYS A 16 -9.45 -23.89 -7.49
N LEU A 17 -8.95 -22.90 -6.75
CA LEU A 17 -9.00 -22.92 -5.29
C LEU A 17 -10.45 -22.87 -4.79
N SER A 18 -10.73 -23.70 -3.81
CA SER A 18 -11.97 -23.72 -3.02
C SER A 18 -11.63 -23.47 -1.56
N TYR A 19 -12.32 -22.52 -0.96
CA TYR A 19 -12.10 -22.10 0.42
C TYR A 19 -13.15 -22.72 1.32
N HIS A 20 -12.72 -23.27 2.48
CA HIS A 20 -13.59 -23.89 3.47
C HIS A 20 -13.61 -23.04 4.75
N SER A 21 -14.76 -23.00 5.40
CA SER A 21 -14.92 -22.25 6.64
C SER A 21 -14.02 -22.79 7.75
N TYR A 22 -13.39 -21.87 8.51
CA TYR A 22 -12.60 -22.18 9.69
C TYR A 22 -13.31 -21.84 11.00
N THR A 23 -14.52 -21.27 10.92
CA THR A 23 -15.39 -21.01 12.08
C THR A 23 -16.81 -21.49 11.81
N ASP A 24 -17.58 -21.70 12.87
CA ASP A 24 -19.01 -22.02 12.79
C ASP A 24 -19.86 -20.86 12.22
N LYS A 25 -19.29 -19.65 12.16
CA LYS A 25 -19.92 -18.45 11.60
C LYS A 25 -19.69 -18.29 10.10
N GLY A 26 -18.94 -19.19 9.48
CA GLY A 26 -18.69 -19.18 8.03
C GLY A 26 -17.49 -18.36 7.58
N ASP A 27 -16.58 -17.98 8.48
CA ASP A 27 -15.38 -17.23 8.10
C ASP A 27 -14.47 -18.05 7.20
N LEU A 28 -14.00 -17.44 6.12
CA LEU A 28 -13.10 -18.02 5.13
C LEU A 28 -11.77 -17.25 5.13
N LEU A 29 -10.70 -17.91 4.74
CA LEU A 29 -9.48 -17.20 4.37
C LEU A 29 -9.78 -16.33 3.13
N PRO A 30 -9.34 -15.06 3.10
CA PRO A 30 -9.53 -14.20 1.93
C PRO A 30 -8.83 -14.77 0.71
N ASP A 31 -9.46 -14.63 -0.45
CA ASP A 31 -8.85 -14.95 -1.73
C ASP A 31 -7.90 -13.82 -2.17
N PHE A 32 -6.61 -14.11 -2.21
CA PHE A 32 -5.56 -13.16 -2.58
C PHE A 32 -5.28 -13.11 -4.08
N SER A 33 -5.92 -13.96 -4.89
CA SER A 33 -5.74 -13.95 -6.35
C SER A 33 -6.19 -12.65 -7.03
N PHE A 34 -6.94 -11.82 -6.32
CA PHE A 34 -7.37 -10.48 -6.78
C PHE A 34 -6.29 -9.40 -6.60
N CYS A 35 -5.12 -9.72 -6.02
CA CYS A 35 -4.06 -8.75 -5.81
C CYS A 35 -3.26 -8.51 -7.10
N GLY A 36 -2.96 -7.24 -7.39
CA GLY A 36 -2.14 -6.82 -8.52
C GLY A 36 -2.90 -6.13 -9.64
N TYR A 37 -2.17 -5.80 -10.68
CA TYR A 37 -2.66 -5.08 -11.85
C TYR A 37 -3.92 -5.73 -12.43
N LYS A 38 -4.96 -4.91 -12.69
CA LYS A 38 -6.28 -5.33 -13.19
C LYS A 38 -6.94 -6.48 -12.39
N GLY A 39 -6.64 -6.59 -11.10
CA GLY A 39 -7.24 -7.61 -10.24
C GLY A 39 -6.50 -8.94 -10.22
N GLY A 40 -5.22 -8.96 -10.57
CA GLY A 40 -4.37 -10.15 -10.55
C GLY A 40 -4.46 -11.03 -11.78
N GLY A 41 -3.45 -11.88 -11.98
CA GLY A 41 -3.40 -12.82 -13.11
C GLY A 41 -3.31 -12.20 -14.50
N VAL A 42 -3.15 -10.87 -14.60
CA VAL A 42 -3.05 -10.13 -15.86
C VAL A 42 -1.61 -9.68 -16.08
N ALA A 43 -1.06 -10.00 -17.25
CA ALA A 43 0.29 -9.57 -17.62
C ALA A 43 0.38 -8.04 -17.70
N ILE A 44 1.45 -7.48 -17.16
CA ILE A 44 1.76 -6.06 -17.32
C ILE A 44 2.11 -5.80 -18.78
N PRO A 45 1.41 -4.87 -19.47
CA PRO A 45 1.61 -4.65 -20.90
C PRO A 45 2.95 -3.98 -21.21
N HIS A 46 3.44 -4.18 -22.42
CA HIS A 46 4.56 -3.42 -22.98
C HIS A 46 4.04 -2.23 -23.79
N ILE A 47 4.21 -1.02 -23.26
CA ILE A 47 3.67 0.19 -23.91
C ILE A 47 4.67 0.77 -24.88
N LYS A 48 4.16 1.16 -26.07
CA LYS A 48 4.94 1.76 -27.16
C LYS A 48 5.55 3.10 -26.70
N VAL A 49 6.81 3.32 -27.07
CA VAL A 49 7.51 4.57 -26.80
C VAL A 49 6.92 5.71 -27.64
N THR A 50 6.49 6.76 -26.98
CA THR A 50 5.91 7.96 -27.58
C THR A 50 6.89 9.13 -27.57
N ALA A 51 7.77 9.16 -26.56
CA ALA A 51 8.82 10.15 -26.43
C ALA A 51 10.08 9.53 -25.85
N SER A 52 11.25 10.06 -26.20
CA SER A 52 12.53 9.66 -25.62
C SER A 52 13.28 10.88 -25.12
N ILE A 53 13.99 10.70 -24.01
CA ILE A 53 14.81 11.73 -23.35
C ILE A 53 16.20 11.14 -23.17
N SER A 54 17.24 11.88 -23.53
CA SER A 54 18.63 11.57 -23.18
C SER A 54 19.10 12.46 -22.03
N PRO A 55 19.99 11.99 -21.16
CA PRO A 55 20.52 12.84 -20.10
C PRO A 55 21.29 14.02 -20.70
N SER A 56 21.23 15.16 -20.03
CA SER A 56 21.96 16.35 -20.46
C SER A 56 23.35 16.37 -19.79
N PRO A 57 24.44 16.41 -20.56
CA PRO A 57 25.79 16.31 -20.00
C PRO A 57 26.18 17.46 -19.08
N ASN A 58 25.47 18.59 -19.13
CA ASN A 58 25.83 19.82 -18.41
C ASN A 58 24.68 20.37 -17.54
N LYS A 59 23.68 19.55 -17.17
CA LYS A 59 22.59 20.03 -16.31
C LYS A 59 22.77 19.56 -14.88
N GLU A 60 22.59 20.50 -13.96
CA GLU A 60 22.51 20.20 -12.52
C GLU A 60 21.15 19.61 -12.11
N ASP A 61 20.11 19.84 -12.92
CA ASP A 61 18.75 19.34 -12.69
C ASP A 61 18.03 19.02 -14.01
N ASP A 62 17.75 17.75 -14.22
CA ASP A 62 16.98 17.24 -15.36
C ASP A 62 15.47 17.26 -15.11
N THR A 63 15.01 17.50 -13.86
CA THR A 63 13.60 17.41 -13.49
C THR A 63 12.70 18.28 -14.37
N PRO A 64 12.98 19.57 -14.64
CA PRO A 64 12.09 20.41 -15.46
C PRO A 64 11.96 19.88 -16.89
N PHE A 65 13.04 19.33 -17.44
CA PHE A 65 13.03 18.78 -18.79
C PHE A 65 12.21 17.48 -18.88
N ILE A 66 12.38 16.55 -17.93
CA ILE A 66 11.59 15.35 -17.85
C ILE A 66 10.10 15.71 -17.64
N GLN A 67 9.82 16.67 -16.74
CA GLN A 67 8.45 17.11 -16.47
C GLN A 67 7.77 17.72 -17.71
N ALA A 68 8.47 18.54 -18.47
CA ALA A 68 7.94 19.13 -19.70
C ALA A 68 7.51 18.06 -20.74
N VAL A 69 8.27 16.96 -20.84
CA VAL A 69 7.90 15.84 -21.73
C VAL A 69 6.69 15.08 -21.19
N ILE A 70 6.63 14.83 -19.86
CA ILE A 70 5.47 14.23 -19.23
C ILE A 70 4.22 15.08 -19.49
N ASP A 71 4.30 16.39 -19.29
CA ASP A 71 3.18 17.33 -19.50
C ASP A 71 2.73 17.39 -20.96
N LYS A 72 3.65 17.20 -21.90
CA LYS A 72 3.33 17.08 -23.33
C LYS A 72 2.59 15.77 -23.63
N VAL A 73 3.07 14.63 -23.14
CA VAL A 73 2.43 13.32 -23.33
C VAL A 73 1.07 13.27 -22.61
N ALA A 74 0.93 13.92 -21.46
CA ALA A 74 -0.33 14.02 -20.73
C ALA A 74 -1.47 14.67 -21.53
N LYS A 75 -1.17 15.47 -22.55
CA LYS A 75 -2.15 16.13 -23.43
C LYS A 75 -2.59 15.26 -24.61
N LEU A 76 -1.90 14.15 -24.88
CA LEU A 76 -2.29 13.23 -25.94
C LEU A 76 -3.62 12.53 -25.61
N GLN A 77 -4.37 12.16 -26.62
CA GLN A 77 -5.53 11.29 -26.42
C GLN A 77 -5.05 9.88 -26.06
N PRO A 78 -5.67 9.21 -25.09
CA PRO A 78 -5.36 7.82 -24.79
C PRO A 78 -5.82 6.92 -25.95
N ASP A 79 -5.15 5.79 -26.12
CA ASP A 79 -5.60 4.70 -26.98
C ASP A 79 -6.80 3.93 -26.38
N GLU A 80 -7.24 2.88 -27.08
CA GLU A 80 -8.38 2.04 -26.66
C GLU A 80 -8.18 1.36 -25.29
N ASP A 81 -6.92 1.09 -24.92
CA ASP A 81 -6.54 0.50 -23.64
C ASP A 81 -6.32 1.56 -22.53
N GLY A 82 -6.45 2.82 -22.86
CA GLY A 82 -6.30 3.96 -21.94
C GLY A 82 -4.88 4.49 -21.80
N PHE A 83 -3.93 4.09 -22.67
CA PHE A 83 -2.56 4.56 -22.64
C PHE A 83 -2.33 5.79 -23.52
N ARG A 84 -1.56 6.75 -23.02
CA ARG A 84 -1.02 7.90 -23.76
C ARG A 84 0.37 7.63 -24.32
N GLY A 85 1.02 6.62 -23.77
CA GLY A 85 2.30 6.12 -24.24
C GLY A 85 3.39 6.04 -23.18
N CYS A 86 4.55 5.57 -23.62
CA CYS A 86 5.73 5.44 -22.79
C CYS A 86 6.72 6.57 -23.07
N ILE A 87 7.24 7.18 -22.01
CA ILE A 87 8.35 8.10 -22.03
C ILE A 87 9.60 7.31 -21.69
N LEU A 88 10.51 7.17 -22.66
CA LEU A 88 11.75 6.44 -22.49
C LEU A 88 12.87 7.37 -22.06
N LEU A 89 13.38 7.18 -20.86
CA LEU A 89 14.64 7.76 -20.41
C LEU A 89 15.79 6.89 -20.90
N ARG A 90 16.59 7.41 -21.82
CA ARG A 90 17.75 6.69 -22.35
C ARG A 90 18.76 6.41 -21.24
N LYS A 91 19.60 5.41 -21.43
CA LYS A 91 20.69 5.08 -20.49
C LYS A 91 21.56 6.29 -20.20
N GLY A 92 22.02 6.39 -18.96
CA GLY A 92 22.87 7.46 -18.46
C GLY A 92 22.33 8.03 -17.15
N VAL A 93 22.95 9.07 -16.66
CA VAL A 93 22.70 9.67 -15.36
C VAL A 93 21.85 10.92 -15.50
N TYR A 94 20.76 11.01 -14.73
CA TYR A 94 19.87 12.16 -14.62
C TYR A 94 19.90 12.69 -13.18
N HIS A 95 20.05 13.98 -13.03
CA HIS A 95 20.00 14.65 -11.73
C HIS A 95 18.59 15.16 -11.44
N ILE A 96 18.03 14.79 -10.30
CA ILE A 96 16.63 15.03 -9.94
C ILE A 96 16.57 15.86 -8.65
N ALA A 97 16.38 17.17 -8.76
CA ALA A 97 16.34 18.08 -7.61
C ALA A 97 14.93 18.28 -7.02
N SER A 98 13.89 17.82 -7.71
CA SER A 98 12.50 17.93 -7.26
C SER A 98 11.64 16.77 -7.80
N PRO A 99 10.41 16.55 -7.26
CA PRO A 99 9.57 15.45 -7.71
C PRO A 99 9.23 15.48 -9.19
N ILE A 100 9.44 14.37 -9.88
CA ILE A 100 8.85 14.08 -11.20
C ILE A 100 7.40 13.66 -10.96
N ARG A 101 6.43 14.31 -11.64
CA ARG A 101 5.01 14.06 -11.42
C ARG A 101 4.31 13.52 -12.64
N ILE A 102 3.75 12.31 -12.53
CA ILE A 102 2.82 11.76 -13.52
C ILE A 102 1.41 12.18 -13.12
N THR A 103 0.85 13.15 -13.85
CA THR A 103 -0.41 13.83 -13.52
C THR A 103 -1.56 13.50 -14.45
N ALA A 104 -1.43 12.44 -15.27
CA ALA A 104 -2.45 11.92 -16.15
C ALA A 104 -2.42 10.39 -16.23
N SER A 105 -3.57 9.77 -16.47
CA SER A 105 -3.68 8.34 -16.75
C SER A 105 -2.92 7.96 -18.03
N GLY A 106 -2.52 6.69 -18.12
CA GLY A 106 -1.98 6.11 -19.35
C GLY A 106 -0.53 6.46 -19.65
N ILE A 107 0.24 6.94 -18.68
CA ILE A 107 1.66 7.30 -18.88
C ILE A 107 2.56 6.26 -18.20
N VAL A 108 3.52 5.76 -18.97
CA VAL A 108 4.59 4.89 -18.48
C VAL A 108 5.92 5.64 -18.55
N LEU A 109 6.63 5.72 -17.43
CA LEU A 109 8.01 6.21 -17.37
C LEU A 109 8.95 4.99 -17.35
N ARG A 110 9.76 4.84 -18.39
CA ARG A 110 10.63 3.67 -18.58
C ARG A 110 12.07 4.10 -18.79
N GLY A 111 13.01 3.42 -18.12
CA GLY A 111 14.43 3.46 -18.42
C GLY A 111 14.87 2.33 -19.36
N GLU A 112 16.15 2.31 -19.71
CA GLU A 112 16.78 1.29 -20.52
C GLU A 112 17.46 0.19 -19.66
N GLY A 113 17.31 0.23 -18.33
CA GLY A 113 17.79 -0.77 -17.40
C GLY A 113 17.92 -0.23 -15.98
N ASN A 114 17.88 -1.15 -15.01
CA ASN A 114 17.97 -0.86 -13.57
C ASN A 114 19.36 -1.16 -12.98
N ASN A 115 20.40 -1.11 -13.81
CA ASN A 115 21.79 -1.30 -13.39
C ASN A 115 22.50 0.05 -13.25
N LYS A 116 23.28 0.20 -12.17
CA LYS A 116 23.97 1.48 -11.82
C LYS A 116 24.97 1.92 -12.86
N GLU A 117 25.71 0.98 -13.46
CA GLU A 117 26.79 1.28 -14.39
C GLU A 117 26.33 1.38 -15.86
N SER A 118 25.28 0.66 -16.23
CA SER A 118 24.87 0.51 -17.64
C SER A 118 23.41 0.83 -17.93
N GLY A 119 22.63 1.19 -16.92
CA GLY A 119 21.21 1.45 -17.02
C GLY A 119 20.86 2.95 -17.08
N THR A 120 19.62 3.24 -16.76
CA THR A 120 19.10 4.59 -16.56
C THR A 120 19.07 4.92 -15.08
N VAL A 121 19.92 5.87 -14.67
CA VAL A 121 20.16 6.20 -13.26
C VAL A 121 19.55 7.56 -12.93
N LEU A 122 18.65 7.59 -11.95
CA LEU A 122 18.09 8.83 -11.39
C LEU A 122 18.77 9.13 -10.06
N ILE A 123 19.54 10.22 -9.99
CA ILE A 123 20.20 10.68 -8.75
C ILE A 123 19.39 11.81 -8.14
N ALA A 124 18.79 11.57 -6.99
CA ALA A 124 18.12 12.60 -6.21
C ALA A 124 19.15 13.52 -5.54
N THR A 125 19.17 14.80 -5.91
CA THR A 125 20.24 15.75 -5.57
C THR A 125 19.88 16.79 -4.51
N SER A 126 18.62 16.96 -4.14
CA SER A 126 18.25 17.94 -3.11
C SER A 126 18.41 17.38 -1.70
N PRO A 127 19.06 18.12 -0.78
CA PRO A 127 19.25 17.71 0.62
C PRO A 127 17.99 17.97 1.46
N ARG A 128 16.87 17.34 1.07
CA ARG A 128 15.58 17.42 1.76
C ARG A 128 14.73 16.19 1.50
N LYS A 129 13.73 15.96 2.32
CA LYS A 129 12.78 14.85 2.13
C LYS A 129 11.81 15.15 0.97
N TYR A 130 11.77 14.25 -0.01
CA TYR A 130 10.78 14.26 -1.09
C TYR A 130 10.68 12.88 -1.73
N ASN A 131 9.62 12.66 -2.53
CA ASN A 131 9.49 11.49 -3.38
C ASN A 131 10.06 11.82 -4.77
N VAL A 132 10.89 10.95 -5.33
CA VAL A 132 11.53 11.20 -6.63
C VAL A 132 10.52 11.13 -7.75
N ILE A 133 9.65 10.11 -7.76
CA ILE A 133 8.57 9.94 -8.73
C ILE A 133 7.24 9.89 -7.99
N GLU A 134 6.33 10.79 -8.31
CA GLU A 134 4.97 10.82 -7.81
C GLU A 134 3.99 10.48 -8.93
N VAL A 135 3.24 9.37 -8.76
CA VAL A 135 2.17 8.98 -9.67
C VAL A 135 0.84 9.35 -9.03
N GLY A 136 0.12 10.27 -9.65
CA GLY A 136 -1.15 10.76 -9.13
C GLY A 136 -0.99 11.89 -8.10
N PHE A 137 -2.01 12.06 -7.28
CA PHE A 137 -2.13 13.14 -6.29
C PHE A 137 -2.91 12.69 -5.06
N ASN A 138 -2.96 13.50 -4.02
CA ASN A 138 -3.78 13.19 -2.84
C ASN A 138 -5.26 13.50 -3.12
N GLY A 139 -6.02 12.47 -3.46
CA GLY A 139 -7.47 12.53 -3.66
C GLY A 139 -8.24 11.93 -2.49
N LYS A 140 -9.52 12.29 -2.39
CA LYS A 140 -10.46 11.69 -1.43
C LYS A 140 -11.68 11.16 -2.17
N ALA A 141 -12.20 10.03 -1.71
CA ALA A 141 -13.48 9.52 -2.17
C ALA A 141 -14.60 10.50 -1.79
N LYS A 142 -15.50 10.73 -2.74
CA LYS A 142 -16.74 11.50 -2.53
C LYS A 142 -17.94 10.55 -2.56
N TYR A 143 -18.86 10.75 -1.66
CA TYR A 143 -20.11 10.00 -1.60
C TYR A 143 -21.24 10.88 -1.07
N ASN A 144 -22.47 10.48 -1.33
CA ASN A 144 -23.65 11.14 -0.78
C ASN A 144 -23.98 10.52 0.58
N THR A 145 -23.93 11.31 1.63
CA THR A 145 -24.23 10.87 3.00
C THR A 145 -25.68 10.41 3.18
N ASN A 146 -26.60 10.87 2.34
CA ASN A 146 -28.01 10.46 2.38
C ASN A 146 -28.27 9.09 1.74
N ASP A 147 -27.29 8.56 0.98
CA ASP A 147 -27.41 7.26 0.27
C ASP A 147 -26.67 6.13 1.01
N VAL A 148 -26.24 6.37 2.24
CA VAL A 148 -25.58 5.35 3.07
C VAL A 148 -26.63 4.35 3.57
N GLN A 149 -26.42 3.06 3.25
CA GLN A 149 -27.33 1.97 3.64
C GLN A 149 -26.70 1.11 4.73
N GLU A 150 -27.50 0.66 5.68
CA GLU A 150 -27.08 -0.32 6.69
C GLU A 150 -27.03 -1.73 6.12
N ILE A 151 -26.01 -2.48 6.50
CA ILE A 151 -25.93 -3.93 6.29
C ILE A 151 -26.75 -4.58 7.40
N ILE A 152 -27.78 -5.37 7.02
CA ILE A 152 -28.77 -5.92 7.95
C ILE A 152 -28.37 -7.25 8.59
N ASP A 153 -27.28 -7.87 8.11
CA ASP A 153 -26.77 -9.10 8.64
C ASP A 153 -26.38 -8.97 10.13
N LYS A 154 -26.70 -9.98 10.93
CA LYS A 154 -26.17 -10.08 12.30
C LYS A 154 -24.67 -10.29 12.31
N TYR A 155 -24.18 -11.03 11.30
CA TYR A 155 -22.78 -11.37 11.10
C TYR A 155 -22.50 -11.55 9.62
N VAL A 156 -21.58 -10.77 9.06
CA VAL A 156 -21.02 -10.97 7.72
C VAL A 156 -19.66 -11.60 7.90
N PRO A 157 -19.43 -12.85 7.45
CA PRO A 157 -18.16 -13.54 7.65
C PRO A 157 -16.98 -12.86 6.94
N SER A 158 -15.79 -12.94 7.52
CA SER A 158 -14.54 -12.64 6.79
C SER A 158 -14.39 -13.60 5.60
N GLY A 159 -13.85 -13.12 4.49
CA GLY A 159 -13.66 -13.90 3.27
C GLY A 159 -14.92 -14.02 2.39
N THR A 160 -16.07 -13.51 2.82
CA THR A 160 -17.31 -13.50 2.00
C THR A 160 -17.36 -12.32 1.02
N ARG A 161 -18.12 -12.51 -0.07
CA ARG A 161 -18.52 -11.47 -1.01
C ARG A 161 -20.01 -11.12 -0.94
N ILE A 162 -20.76 -11.80 -0.08
CA ILE A 162 -22.22 -11.66 0.03
C ILE A 162 -22.56 -10.89 1.29
N LEU A 163 -23.44 -9.91 1.16
CA LEU A 163 -24.03 -9.13 2.25
C LEU A 163 -25.46 -8.74 1.91
N HIS A 164 -26.25 -8.37 2.93
CA HIS A 164 -27.64 -8.04 2.74
C HIS A 164 -27.94 -6.61 3.18
N VAL A 165 -28.73 -5.91 2.36
CA VAL A 165 -29.21 -4.55 2.57
C VAL A 165 -30.70 -4.54 2.26
N LYS A 166 -31.50 -3.91 3.11
CA LYS A 166 -32.95 -3.82 2.88
C LYS A 166 -33.28 -3.11 1.59
N ASN A 167 -34.03 -3.77 0.68
CA ASN A 167 -34.39 -3.26 -0.66
C ASN A 167 -33.14 -2.81 -1.46
N ALA A 168 -32.06 -3.60 -1.44
CA ALA A 168 -30.81 -3.26 -2.12
C ALA A 168 -31.00 -2.92 -3.60
N ASP A 169 -31.95 -3.59 -4.28
CA ASP A 169 -32.31 -3.35 -5.68
C ASP A 169 -32.90 -1.96 -5.97
N LYS A 170 -33.31 -1.21 -4.94
CA LYS A 170 -33.72 0.19 -5.06
C LYS A 170 -32.55 1.17 -4.99
N HIS A 171 -31.48 0.80 -4.31
CA HIS A 171 -30.34 1.65 -4.03
C HIS A 171 -29.13 1.39 -4.94
N PHE A 172 -28.92 0.14 -5.33
CA PHE A 172 -27.73 -0.33 -6.02
C PHE A 172 -28.02 -1.03 -7.33
N ARG A 173 -26.99 -1.04 -8.20
CA ARG A 173 -27.00 -1.77 -9.50
C ARG A 173 -25.70 -2.53 -9.67
N THR A 174 -25.73 -3.59 -10.47
CA THR A 174 -24.53 -4.26 -10.96
C THR A 174 -23.63 -3.24 -11.66
N GLY A 175 -22.35 -3.25 -11.31
CA GLY A 175 -21.35 -2.32 -11.82
C GLY A 175 -21.10 -1.10 -10.94
N ASP A 176 -21.92 -0.84 -9.92
CA ASP A 176 -21.69 0.27 -8.99
C ASP A 176 -20.37 0.06 -8.20
N ASP A 177 -19.58 1.13 -8.12
CA ASP A 177 -18.44 1.20 -7.23
C ASP A 177 -18.93 1.61 -5.84
N VAL A 178 -18.61 0.79 -4.84
CA VAL A 178 -19.09 0.96 -3.47
C VAL A 178 -17.97 0.88 -2.44
N ILE A 179 -18.17 1.57 -1.32
CA ILE A 179 -17.39 1.37 -0.11
C ILE A 179 -18.27 0.60 0.89
N VAL A 180 -17.75 -0.52 1.38
CA VAL A 180 -18.25 -1.17 2.58
C VAL A 180 -17.42 -0.67 3.75
N ARG A 181 -18.06 -0.02 4.73
CA ARG A 181 -17.41 0.51 5.93
C ARG A 181 -17.73 -0.36 7.13
N ARG A 182 -16.68 -0.81 7.83
CA ARG A 182 -16.75 -1.39 9.16
C ARG A 182 -16.39 -0.31 10.18
N PRO A 183 -17.32 0.11 11.05
CA PRO A 183 -17.02 1.13 12.04
C PRO A 183 -16.15 0.56 13.18
N SER A 184 -15.33 1.39 13.78
CA SER A 184 -14.65 1.14 15.05
C SER A 184 -15.45 1.79 16.19
N THR A 185 -16.44 1.08 16.70
CA THR A 185 -17.33 1.57 17.75
C THR A 185 -16.68 1.56 19.13
N ALA A 186 -17.24 2.32 20.08
CA ALA A 186 -16.79 2.31 21.47
C ALA A 186 -16.86 0.90 22.08
N ALA A 187 -17.94 0.16 21.82
CA ALA A 187 -18.14 -1.21 22.31
C ALA A 187 -17.04 -2.16 21.82
N TRP A 188 -16.71 -2.08 20.51
CA TRP A 188 -15.62 -2.90 19.97
C TRP A 188 -14.25 -2.52 20.56
N ILE A 189 -13.93 -1.23 20.63
CA ILE A 189 -12.65 -0.73 21.15
C ILE A 189 -12.49 -1.17 22.62
N GLN A 190 -13.55 -1.08 23.42
CA GLN A 190 -13.55 -1.51 24.80
C GLN A 190 -13.37 -3.03 24.93
N THR A 191 -14.04 -3.82 24.08
CA THR A 191 -13.93 -5.30 24.10
C THR A 191 -12.51 -5.76 23.84
N ILE A 192 -11.76 -5.07 22.96
CA ILE A 192 -10.36 -5.41 22.65
C ILE A 192 -9.36 -4.66 23.55
N GLY A 193 -9.81 -3.89 24.54
CA GLY A 193 -8.97 -3.17 25.50
C GLY A 193 -8.18 -2.00 24.96
N MET A 194 -8.53 -1.49 23.75
CA MET A 194 -7.77 -0.42 23.11
C MET A 194 -8.16 0.99 23.55
N ASP A 195 -9.11 1.12 24.47
CA ASP A 195 -9.44 2.35 25.22
C ASP A 195 -8.73 2.42 26.57
N SER A 196 -7.95 1.39 26.93
CA SER A 196 -7.28 1.25 28.24
C SER A 196 -5.84 0.74 28.10
N ILE A 197 -5.15 1.18 27.06
CA ILE A 197 -3.74 0.84 26.81
C ILE A 197 -2.86 1.52 27.87
N ALA A 198 -2.03 0.74 28.59
CA ALA A 198 -1.10 1.28 29.56
C ALA A 198 -0.11 2.27 28.91
N PRO A 199 0.26 3.36 29.60
CA PRO A 199 1.26 4.29 29.09
C PRO A 199 2.62 3.62 28.97
N ARG A 200 3.47 4.14 28.10
CA ARG A 200 4.87 3.69 28.02
C ARG A 200 5.59 4.04 29.33
N PRO A 201 6.54 3.21 29.78
CA PRO A 201 7.38 3.54 30.93
C PRO A 201 8.11 4.88 30.71
N ARG A 202 8.18 5.69 31.75
CA ARG A 202 9.06 6.86 31.82
C ARG A 202 10.51 6.39 32.03
N LYS A 203 11.48 7.30 31.87
CA LYS A 203 12.90 6.97 32.11
C LYS A 203 13.09 6.46 33.55
N GLY A 204 13.57 5.23 33.67
CA GLY A 204 13.79 4.57 34.98
C GLY A 204 12.57 3.85 35.55
N GLU A 205 11.41 3.91 34.90
CA GLU A 205 10.18 3.23 35.28
C GLU A 205 10.10 1.87 34.59
N THR A 206 9.66 0.85 35.28
CA THR A 206 9.35 -0.47 34.74
C THR A 206 7.96 -0.44 34.04
N THR A 207 7.69 -1.42 33.20
CA THR A 207 6.36 -1.58 32.58
C THR A 207 5.25 -1.76 33.63
N TRP A 208 5.57 -2.43 34.75
CA TRP A 208 4.63 -2.63 35.85
C TRP A 208 4.32 -1.32 36.57
N GLU A 209 5.33 -0.51 36.89
CA GLU A 209 5.14 0.81 37.52
C GLU A 209 4.36 1.76 36.62
N ALA A 210 4.59 1.73 35.29
CA ALA A 210 3.79 2.48 34.32
C ALA A 210 2.32 2.03 34.35
N PHE A 211 2.06 0.73 34.44
CA PHE A 211 0.72 0.18 34.54
C PHE A 211 0.02 0.57 35.86
N GLU A 212 0.72 0.48 37.01
CA GLU A 212 0.20 0.91 38.30
C GLU A 212 -0.07 2.42 38.34
N ARG A 213 0.79 3.22 37.74
CA ARG A 213 0.55 4.66 37.54
C ARG A 213 -0.71 4.91 36.76
N PHE A 214 -0.91 4.21 35.61
CA PHE A 214 -2.12 4.32 34.80
C PHE A 214 -3.39 3.94 35.58
N ARG A 215 -3.35 2.88 36.37
CA ARG A 215 -4.48 2.47 37.24
C ARG A 215 -4.82 3.52 38.29
N ARG A 216 -3.80 4.14 38.89
CA ARG A 216 -3.96 5.14 39.96
C ARG A 216 -4.43 6.50 39.41
N GLU A 217 -3.83 6.96 38.32
CA GLU A 217 -4.01 8.31 37.79
C GLU A 217 -5.11 8.43 36.73
N GLY A 218 -5.56 7.29 36.19
CA GLY A 218 -6.62 7.22 35.19
C GLY A 218 -6.16 7.35 33.73
N LYS A 219 -7.10 7.19 32.78
CA LYS A 219 -6.84 7.06 31.35
C LYS A 219 -6.35 8.35 30.66
N ASP A 220 -6.58 9.50 31.24
CA ASP A 220 -6.35 10.79 30.58
C ASP A 220 -5.11 11.54 31.08
N THR A 221 -4.35 10.96 32.02
CA THR A 221 -3.16 11.57 32.57
C THR A 221 -1.91 11.09 31.89
N ASP A 222 -0.99 11.99 31.56
CA ASP A 222 0.36 11.79 30.99
C ASP A 222 0.63 10.40 30.40
N MET A 223 0.10 10.15 29.21
CA MET A 223 0.17 8.86 28.53
C MET A 223 1.53 8.55 27.92
N ASN A 224 2.53 9.41 28.10
CA ASN A 224 3.90 9.25 27.55
C ASN A 224 3.92 8.76 26.09
N GLY A 225 3.14 9.43 25.23
CA GLY A 225 3.02 9.10 23.81
C GLY A 225 2.11 7.90 23.49
N THR A 226 1.43 7.29 24.49
CA THR A 226 0.41 6.29 24.27
C THR A 226 -0.92 6.97 23.93
N ILE A 227 -1.55 6.54 22.83
CA ILE A 227 -2.81 7.11 22.37
C ILE A 227 -3.90 6.07 22.47
N GLN A 228 -4.93 6.34 23.26
CA GLN A 228 -6.13 5.50 23.34
C GLN A 228 -6.92 5.58 22.04
N TRP A 229 -7.50 4.48 21.61
CA TRP A 229 -8.33 4.49 20.41
C TRP A 229 -9.67 5.17 20.70
N LYS A 230 -10.07 6.06 19.80
CA LYS A 230 -11.36 6.71 19.84
C LYS A 230 -12.32 6.07 18.84
N PRO A 231 -13.63 6.04 19.09
CA PRO A 231 -14.63 5.62 18.10
C PRO A 231 -14.41 6.33 16.75
N GLY A 232 -14.49 5.60 15.65
CA GLY A 232 -14.23 6.10 14.31
C GLY A 232 -12.75 6.19 13.90
N SER A 233 -11.80 5.99 14.84
CA SER A 233 -10.37 6.16 14.55
C SER A 233 -9.73 4.95 13.85
N LYS A 234 -10.42 3.83 13.78
CA LYS A 234 -9.96 2.57 13.19
C LYS A 234 -11.01 1.93 12.28
N ASP A 235 -11.79 2.76 11.61
CA ASP A 235 -12.74 2.29 10.61
C ASP A 235 -11.98 1.63 9.45
N LEU A 236 -12.54 0.52 8.94
CA LEU A 236 -12.06 -0.09 7.71
C LEU A 236 -13.01 0.28 6.57
N THR A 237 -12.45 0.65 5.44
CA THR A 237 -13.20 1.03 4.23
C THR A 237 -12.76 0.16 3.06
N PHE A 238 -13.60 -0.78 2.67
CA PHE A 238 -13.35 -1.71 1.57
C PHE A 238 -13.94 -1.15 0.29
N GLU A 239 -13.09 -0.76 -0.67
CA GLU A 239 -13.53 -0.39 -2.01
C GLU A 239 -13.83 -1.65 -2.81
N ARG A 240 -15.06 -1.78 -3.30
CA ARG A 240 -15.56 -2.96 -4.03
C ARG A 240 -16.43 -2.54 -5.21
N LYS A 241 -16.68 -3.47 -6.12
CA LYS A 241 -17.66 -3.34 -7.19
C LYS A 241 -18.78 -4.35 -6.98
N ILE A 242 -20.00 -3.93 -7.23
CA ILE A 242 -21.14 -4.82 -7.16
C ILE A 242 -21.21 -5.64 -8.45
N VAL A 243 -21.23 -6.97 -8.32
CA VAL A 243 -21.36 -7.89 -9.45
C VAL A 243 -22.77 -8.46 -9.60
N SER A 244 -23.57 -8.44 -8.52
CA SER A 244 -24.99 -8.87 -8.56
C SER A 244 -25.79 -8.18 -7.45
N VAL A 245 -27.03 -7.84 -7.76
CA VAL A 245 -28.04 -7.39 -6.78
C VAL A 245 -29.30 -8.22 -7.00
N LYS A 246 -29.81 -8.85 -5.94
CA LYS A 246 -31.06 -9.65 -5.96
C LYS A 246 -31.88 -9.28 -4.73
N LYS A 247 -32.90 -8.42 -4.90
CA LYS A 247 -33.76 -7.93 -3.82
C LYS A 247 -32.92 -7.29 -2.69
N ASP A 248 -32.65 -8.02 -1.64
CA ASP A 248 -31.88 -7.57 -0.48
C ASP A 248 -30.41 -8.03 -0.52
N GLU A 249 -30.05 -8.99 -1.36
CA GLU A 249 -28.71 -9.57 -1.46
C GLU A 249 -27.82 -8.77 -2.43
N ILE A 250 -26.61 -8.46 -1.99
CA ILE A 250 -25.55 -7.87 -2.81
C ILE A 250 -24.38 -8.86 -2.86
N THR A 251 -23.87 -9.11 -4.06
CA THR A 251 -22.61 -9.82 -4.26
C THR A 251 -21.53 -8.84 -4.72
N LEU A 252 -20.41 -8.81 -4.01
CA LEU A 252 -19.24 -8.01 -4.31
C LEU A 252 -18.28 -8.77 -5.25
N ASP A 253 -17.43 -8.04 -5.97
CA ASP A 253 -16.38 -8.58 -6.83
C ASP A 253 -15.27 -9.29 -6.03
N ILE A 254 -14.89 -8.76 -4.87
CA ILE A 254 -13.77 -9.20 -4.06
C ILE A 254 -14.22 -9.39 -2.60
N PRO A 255 -13.72 -10.40 -1.88
CA PRO A 255 -14.13 -10.66 -0.51
C PRO A 255 -13.77 -9.53 0.46
N LEU A 256 -14.55 -9.41 1.54
CA LEU A 256 -14.21 -8.61 2.71
C LEU A 256 -13.17 -9.37 3.54
N THR A 257 -12.15 -8.66 4.00
CA THR A 257 -11.06 -9.27 4.78
C THR A 257 -11.20 -9.09 6.28
N ASN A 258 -12.40 -8.71 6.71
CA ASN A 258 -12.77 -8.60 8.13
C ASN A 258 -14.27 -8.83 8.28
N ALA A 259 -14.67 -9.54 9.33
CA ALA A 259 -16.07 -9.78 9.65
C ALA A 259 -16.78 -8.47 10.08
N LEU A 260 -18.06 -8.35 9.72
CA LEU A 260 -18.93 -7.29 10.21
C LEU A 260 -19.89 -7.87 11.25
N GLN A 261 -19.85 -7.37 12.47
CA GLN A 261 -20.60 -7.89 13.61
C GLN A 261 -21.59 -6.84 14.10
N LYS A 262 -22.89 -7.13 14.07
CA LYS A 262 -23.94 -6.18 14.46
C LYS A 262 -23.77 -5.68 15.89
N GLU A 263 -23.30 -6.50 16.80
CA GLU A 263 -22.99 -6.15 18.19
C GLU A 263 -21.91 -5.05 18.32
N PHE A 264 -21.01 -4.98 17.33
CA PHE A 264 -19.95 -3.96 17.26
C PHE A 264 -20.24 -2.85 16.22
N GLY A 265 -21.51 -2.68 15.83
CA GLY A 265 -21.95 -1.64 14.90
C GLY A 265 -22.14 -2.12 13.47
N GLY A 266 -21.96 -3.42 13.17
CA GLY A 266 -22.21 -4.00 11.85
C GLY A 266 -21.36 -3.35 10.76
N GLY A 267 -22.04 -2.90 9.71
CA GLY A 267 -21.39 -2.22 8.59
C GLY A 267 -22.38 -1.34 7.82
N THR A 268 -21.84 -0.47 7.00
CA THR A 268 -22.60 0.33 6.04
C THR A 268 -22.03 0.20 4.64
N ILE A 269 -22.85 0.40 3.63
CA ILE A 269 -22.44 0.39 2.24
C ILE A 269 -23.00 1.63 1.52
N TYR A 270 -22.18 2.23 0.65
CA TYR A 270 -22.56 3.41 -0.13
C TYR A 270 -21.78 3.51 -1.42
N LYS A 271 -22.39 4.13 -2.44
CA LYS A 271 -21.70 4.45 -3.71
C LYS A 271 -20.70 5.57 -3.49
N TYR A 272 -19.56 5.47 -4.16
CA TYR A 272 -18.52 6.48 -4.09
C TYR A 272 -17.93 6.78 -5.48
N ARG A 273 -17.21 7.87 -5.57
CA ARG A 273 -16.40 8.23 -6.73
C ARG A 273 -15.17 9.04 -6.31
N TYR A 274 -14.17 9.01 -7.15
CA TYR A 274 -13.10 10.01 -7.14
C TYR A 274 -13.33 10.99 -8.29
N ASP A 275 -13.12 12.28 -8.07
CA ASP A 275 -13.18 13.27 -9.17
C ASP A 275 -12.12 12.98 -10.22
N LYS A 276 -10.95 12.56 -9.76
CA LYS A 276 -9.86 12.03 -10.58
C LYS A 276 -9.22 10.87 -9.84
N ARG A 277 -9.16 9.74 -10.48
CA ARG A 277 -8.33 8.60 -10.08
C ARG A 277 -7.59 8.19 -11.34
N PHE A 278 -6.27 8.19 -11.29
CA PHE A 278 -5.48 7.82 -12.45
C PHE A 278 -5.50 6.30 -12.64
N THR A 279 -5.25 5.88 -13.85
CA THR A 279 -5.19 4.47 -14.21
C THR A 279 -4.15 4.24 -15.29
N GLN A 280 -3.71 2.99 -15.46
CA GLN A 280 -2.78 2.60 -16.53
C GLN A 280 -1.44 3.36 -16.48
N CYS A 281 -0.87 3.50 -15.27
CA CYS A 281 0.41 4.18 -15.06
C CYS A 281 1.50 3.17 -14.70
N GLY A 282 2.70 3.37 -15.22
CA GLY A 282 3.84 2.50 -14.93
C GLY A 282 5.14 3.23 -14.70
N VAL A 283 5.99 2.66 -13.84
CA VAL A 283 7.40 3.06 -13.66
C VAL A 283 8.25 1.81 -13.78
N GLU A 284 9.21 1.80 -14.71
CA GLU A 284 9.93 0.57 -14.99
C GLU A 284 11.36 0.76 -15.52
N ASN A 285 12.22 -0.23 -15.27
CA ASN A 285 13.58 -0.32 -15.77
C ASN A 285 14.46 0.87 -15.36
N LEU A 286 14.47 1.23 -14.08
CA LEU A 286 15.22 2.37 -13.55
C LEU A 286 16.11 1.96 -12.39
N TYR A 287 17.26 2.63 -12.27
CA TYR A 287 18.05 2.65 -11.05
C TYR A 287 17.89 4.01 -10.35
N GLY A 288 17.63 4.01 -9.06
CA GLY A 288 17.49 5.21 -8.24
C GLY A 288 18.53 5.28 -7.14
N MET A 289 19.12 6.45 -6.91
CA MET A 289 19.94 6.71 -5.71
C MET A 289 19.77 8.14 -5.23
N CYS A 290 20.12 8.42 -4.00
CA CYS A 290 20.16 9.80 -3.48
C CYS A 290 21.54 10.14 -2.92
N ILE A 291 21.88 11.43 -3.02
CA ILE A 291 23.02 12.00 -2.29
C ILE A 291 22.65 12.16 -0.82
N TYR A 292 23.63 12.08 0.06
CA TYR A 292 23.48 12.27 1.50
C TYR A 292 24.80 12.74 2.12
N ASP A 293 24.76 13.25 3.34
CA ASP A 293 25.97 13.66 4.09
C ASP A 293 26.53 12.45 4.85
N GLU A 294 27.65 11.92 4.38
CA GLU A 294 28.34 10.75 4.97
C GLU A 294 28.91 11.03 6.37
N SER A 295 29.05 12.31 6.75
CA SER A 295 29.55 12.70 8.08
C SER A 295 28.49 12.53 9.17
N VAL A 296 27.20 12.47 8.80
CA VAL A 296 26.09 12.30 9.75
C VAL A 296 25.94 10.84 10.13
N LYS A 297 26.44 10.48 11.30
CA LYS A 297 26.48 9.10 11.78
C LYS A 297 25.83 8.95 13.14
N LYS A 298 25.38 7.74 13.42
CA LYS A 298 24.93 7.26 14.73
C LYS A 298 25.41 5.84 14.97
N SER A 299 25.47 5.45 16.24
CA SER A 299 25.71 4.06 16.61
C SER A 299 24.39 3.31 16.80
N TYR A 300 24.35 2.07 16.35
CA TYR A 300 23.24 1.16 16.61
C TYR A 300 23.76 -0.17 17.14
N ARG A 301 23.06 -0.73 18.12
CA ARG A 301 23.47 -1.98 18.78
C ARG A 301 23.60 -3.10 17.75
N GLY A 302 24.76 -3.74 17.72
CA GLY A 302 25.04 -4.89 16.86
C GLY A 302 25.69 -4.59 15.52
N ILE A 303 25.63 -3.33 15.01
CA ILE A 303 26.26 -2.95 13.75
C ILE A 303 27.32 -1.84 13.86
N GLY A 304 27.46 -1.20 15.04
CA GLY A 304 28.39 -0.09 15.22
C GLY A 304 27.89 1.23 14.62
N GLU A 305 28.80 2.03 14.03
CA GLU A 305 28.44 3.27 13.36
C GLU A 305 27.81 3.04 12.00
N TYR A 306 26.81 3.85 11.65
CA TYR A 306 26.12 3.83 10.36
C TYR A 306 25.72 5.25 9.95
N CYS A 307 25.65 5.52 8.65
CA CYS A 307 25.15 6.79 8.09
C CYS A 307 23.66 6.93 8.35
N CYS A 308 23.23 8.12 8.79
CA CYS A 308 21.84 8.38 9.17
C CYS A 308 21.38 9.81 8.85
N ASP A 309 21.89 10.38 7.77
CA ASP A 309 21.40 11.67 7.30
C ASP A 309 19.90 11.58 6.95
N GLU A 310 19.12 12.52 7.48
CA GLU A 310 17.69 12.62 7.24
C GLU A 310 17.35 13.64 6.15
N ASN A 311 18.36 14.36 5.62
CA ASN A 311 18.21 15.42 4.64
C ASN A 311 18.46 14.90 3.21
N HIS A 312 17.73 13.87 2.83
CA HIS A 312 17.79 13.27 1.49
C HIS A 312 16.40 12.89 1.00
N ALA A 313 16.26 12.54 -0.29
CA ALA A 313 15.02 11.99 -0.82
C ALA A 313 14.71 10.65 -0.12
N ASN A 314 13.52 10.52 0.44
CA ASN A 314 13.19 9.36 1.28
C ASN A 314 12.41 8.24 0.55
N THR A 315 11.73 8.55 -0.54
CA THR A 315 10.92 7.59 -1.31
C THR A 315 11.22 7.68 -2.79
N PHE A 316 11.44 6.55 -3.46
CA PHE A 316 11.68 6.58 -4.89
C PHE A 316 10.39 6.72 -5.69
N VAL A 317 9.40 5.82 -5.48
CA VAL A 317 8.09 5.89 -6.16
C VAL A 317 6.96 5.99 -5.14
N ALA A 318 6.15 7.03 -5.22
CA ALA A 318 4.92 7.20 -4.45
C ALA A 318 3.68 7.14 -5.35
N LEU A 319 2.79 6.18 -5.08
CA LEU A 319 1.54 5.98 -5.80
C LEU A 319 0.38 6.55 -5.00
N ARG A 320 -0.39 7.48 -5.60
CA ARG A 320 -1.47 8.21 -4.91
C ARG A 320 -2.68 8.35 -5.82
N THR A 321 -3.85 8.01 -5.32
CA THR A 321 -5.12 8.10 -6.08
C THR A 321 -4.98 7.53 -7.49
N VAL A 322 -4.46 6.30 -7.56
CA VAL A 322 -4.22 5.59 -8.81
C VAL A 322 -4.67 4.13 -8.69
N GLU A 323 -5.17 3.59 -9.77
CA GLU A 323 -5.50 2.17 -9.89
C GLU A 323 -4.90 1.57 -11.16
N ASN A 324 -4.80 0.24 -11.23
CA ASN A 324 -4.23 -0.45 -12.38
C ASN A 324 -2.86 0.14 -12.76
N ALA A 325 -1.94 0.17 -11.81
CA ALA A 325 -0.61 0.72 -12.01
C ALA A 325 0.47 -0.28 -11.57
N TRP A 326 1.71 -0.02 -11.98
CA TRP A 326 2.81 -0.91 -11.65
C TRP A 326 4.14 -0.19 -11.47
N VAL A 327 5.01 -0.85 -10.71
CA VAL A 327 6.44 -0.55 -10.62
C VAL A 327 7.17 -1.87 -10.87
N ARG A 328 8.00 -1.98 -11.91
CA ARG A 328 8.72 -3.21 -12.21
C ARG A 328 10.16 -2.99 -12.65
N ASN A 329 11.02 -3.96 -12.30
CA ASN A 329 12.43 -3.94 -12.66
C ASN A 329 13.10 -2.62 -12.26
N VAL A 330 12.95 -2.24 -10.98
CA VAL A 330 13.49 -1.02 -10.40
C VAL A 330 14.41 -1.38 -9.24
N SER A 331 15.62 -0.83 -9.25
CA SER A 331 16.58 -0.96 -8.16
C SER A 331 16.83 0.39 -7.53
N VAL A 332 16.89 0.45 -6.21
CA VAL A 332 17.15 1.70 -5.48
C VAL A 332 18.18 1.53 -4.37
N GLU A 333 18.96 2.57 -4.15
CA GLU A 333 19.98 2.64 -3.12
C GLU A 333 19.82 3.94 -2.31
N HIS A 334 19.98 3.85 -0.99
CA HIS A 334 19.94 4.96 -0.03
C HIS A 334 18.56 5.48 0.34
N PHE A 335 17.48 5.01 -0.26
CA PHE A 335 16.12 5.44 0.09
C PHE A 335 15.56 4.69 1.29
N ASP A 336 14.71 5.37 2.07
CA ASP A 336 13.89 4.74 3.10
C ASP A 336 12.86 3.78 2.52
N CYS A 337 12.34 4.12 1.32
CA CYS A 337 11.27 3.40 0.68
C CYS A 337 11.47 3.37 -0.84
N CYS A 338 11.42 2.17 -1.41
CA CYS A 338 11.39 1.99 -2.86
C CYS A 338 10.03 2.37 -3.42
N VAL A 339 8.97 1.76 -2.90
CA VAL A 339 7.59 2.01 -3.36
C VAL A 339 6.64 2.15 -2.19
N THR A 340 5.87 3.24 -2.17
CA THR A 340 4.77 3.42 -1.23
C THR A 340 3.44 3.66 -1.93
N THR A 341 2.35 3.17 -1.35
CA THR A 341 0.98 3.43 -1.79
C THR A 341 0.22 4.26 -0.75
N THR A 342 -0.90 4.86 -1.13
CA THR A 342 -1.83 5.52 -0.20
C THR A 342 -3.21 4.85 -0.20
N SER A 343 -4.09 5.26 0.70
CA SER A 343 -5.44 4.72 0.86
C SER A 343 -6.33 4.84 -0.39
N ALA A 344 -5.98 5.68 -1.34
CA ALA A 344 -6.72 5.86 -2.59
C ALA A 344 -6.13 5.04 -3.76
N THR A 345 -5.27 4.05 -3.47
CA THR A 345 -4.70 3.16 -4.49
C THR A 345 -5.33 1.78 -4.45
N LYS A 346 -5.48 1.15 -5.63
CA LYS A 346 -5.87 -0.25 -5.75
C LYS A 346 -5.31 -0.89 -7.02
N TYR A 347 -5.21 -2.22 -7.03
CA TYR A 347 -4.70 -3.00 -8.17
C TYR A 347 -3.30 -2.57 -8.60
N ILE A 348 -2.40 -2.51 -7.63
CA ILE A 348 -1.00 -2.16 -7.86
C ILE A 348 -0.16 -3.44 -7.92
N THR A 349 0.74 -3.53 -8.90
CA THR A 349 1.80 -4.54 -8.92
C THR A 349 3.17 -3.88 -8.77
N GLY A 350 3.90 -4.26 -7.72
CA GLY A 350 5.34 -4.08 -7.60
C GLY A 350 6.04 -5.41 -7.90
N GLN A 351 6.97 -5.47 -8.85
CA GLN A 351 7.66 -6.73 -9.14
C GLN A 351 9.09 -6.54 -9.61
N ASP A 352 9.93 -7.51 -9.29
CA ASP A 352 11.35 -7.51 -9.66
C ASP A 352 12.04 -6.22 -9.17
N LEU A 353 11.84 -5.91 -7.88
CA LEU A 353 12.34 -4.69 -7.24
C LEU A 353 13.51 -5.01 -6.31
N SER A 354 14.45 -4.07 -6.21
CA SER A 354 15.56 -4.14 -5.26
C SER A 354 15.68 -2.84 -4.48
N ALA A 355 15.81 -2.91 -3.14
CA ALA A 355 15.98 -1.76 -2.26
C ALA A 355 17.11 -2.03 -1.27
N ILE A 356 18.21 -1.29 -1.36
CA ILE A 356 19.41 -1.57 -0.58
C ILE A 356 19.94 -0.33 0.14
N ASN A 357 20.68 -0.56 1.22
CA ASN A 357 21.49 0.43 1.93
C ASN A 357 20.76 1.75 2.27
N PRO A 358 19.60 1.73 2.92
CA PRO A 358 18.90 2.96 3.31
C PRO A 358 19.74 3.79 4.29
N ILE A 359 19.67 5.13 4.17
CA ILE A 359 20.53 6.07 4.92
C ILE A 359 19.79 6.74 6.07
N SER A 360 18.67 6.52 6.47
CA SER A 360 18.02 7.16 7.62
C SER A 360 18.31 6.45 8.94
N GLN A 361 17.80 7.02 10.02
CA GLN A 361 17.91 6.43 11.35
C GLN A 361 17.16 5.09 11.42
N ILE A 362 17.75 4.12 12.14
CA ILE A 362 17.10 2.82 12.42
C ILE A 362 16.10 3.02 13.57
N THR A 363 14.95 3.62 13.28
CA THR A 363 13.90 3.94 14.25
C THR A 363 12.52 4.00 13.59
N GLY A 364 11.46 4.24 14.37
CA GLY A 364 10.07 4.29 13.89
C GLY A 364 9.83 5.28 12.75
N GLY A 365 9.01 4.88 11.78
CA GLY A 365 8.63 5.70 10.62
C GLY A 365 9.67 5.78 9.51
N ARG A 366 10.69 4.92 9.52
CA ARG A 366 11.80 4.93 8.58
C ARG A 366 12.16 3.52 8.13
N ARG A 367 12.83 3.42 6.97
CA ARG A 367 13.37 2.19 6.40
C ARG A 367 12.29 1.15 6.15
N TYR A 368 11.23 1.55 5.43
CA TYR A 368 10.15 0.69 4.97
C TYR A 368 10.30 0.45 3.46
N ALA A 369 10.96 -0.65 3.06
CA ALA A 369 11.32 -0.87 1.66
C ALA A 369 10.11 -0.86 0.72
N TYR A 370 9.09 -1.66 1.03
CA TYR A 370 7.85 -1.78 0.25
C TYR A 370 6.66 -1.55 1.17
N HIS A 371 6.00 -0.40 1.03
CA HIS A 371 5.01 0.07 2.00
C HIS A 371 3.62 0.22 1.38
N ILE A 372 2.71 -0.69 1.72
CA ILE A 372 1.29 -0.54 1.38
C ILE A 372 0.60 0.25 2.52
N ASN A 373 0.49 1.57 2.33
CA ASN A 373 -0.11 2.47 3.32
C ASN A 373 -1.56 2.78 2.96
N GLY A 374 -2.45 1.82 3.20
CA GLY A 374 -3.88 1.93 2.93
C GLY A 374 -4.31 1.50 1.52
N GLY A 375 -3.40 1.07 0.65
CA GLY A 375 -3.72 0.48 -0.66
C GLY A 375 -4.49 -0.83 -0.53
N GLN A 376 -5.29 -1.17 -1.54
CA GLN A 376 -6.06 -2.41 -1.58
C GLN A 376 -5.76 -3.19 -2.86
N MET A 377 -5.85 -4.52 -2.80
CA MET A 377 -5.55 -5.41 -3.91
C MET A 377 -4.16 -5.13 -4.53
N CYS A 378 -3.18 -4.84 -3.68
CA CYS A 378 -1.80 -4.64 -4.09
C CYS A 378 -1.02 -5.95 -4.00
N LEU A 379 -0.15 -6.18 -4.97
CA LEU A 379 0.78 -7.30 -5.05
C LEU A 379 2.20 -6.78 -5.14
N PHE A 380 3.08 -7.24 -4.26
CA PHE A 380 4.53 -7.12 -4.43
C PHE A 380 5.12 -8.51 -4.53
N GLN A 381 5.83 -8.78 -5.62
CA GLN A 381 6.39 -10.11 -5.87
C GLN A 381 7.83 -10.06 -6.40
N ARG A 382 8.65 -11.04 -6.00
CA ARG A 382 10.06 -11.15 -6.35
C ARG A 382 10.83 -9.85 -6.03
N CYS A 383 10.65 -9.39 -4.79
CA CYS A 383 11.28 -8.17 -4.32
C CYS A 383 12.41 -8.51 -3.34
N TYR A 384 13.54 -7.85 -3.51
CA TYR A 384 14.70 -7.94 -2.62
C TYR A 384 14.89 -6.67 -1.83
N SER A 385 15.31 -6.81 -0.57
CA SER A 385 15.64 -5.66 0.27
C SER A 385 16.77 -5.99 1.23
N SER A 386 17.62 -5.00 1.54
CA SER A 386 18.65 -5.16 2.57
C SER A 386 18.75 -3.94 3.48
N HIS A 387 19.08 -4.18 4.77
CA HIS A 387 19.31 -3.15 5.80
C HIS A 387 18.10 -2.23 6.07
N HIS A 388 16.91 -2.62 5.67
CA HIS A 388 15.70 -1.93 6.05
C HIS A 388 15.25 -2.32 7.46
N ARG A 389 14.33 -1.55 8.03
CA ARG A 389 13.74 -1.87 9.32
C ARG A 389 12.55 -2.81 9.16
N HIS A 390 11.72 -2.58 8.16
CA HIS A 390 10.62 -3.43 7.75
C HIS A 390 10.60 -3.51 6.23
N GLU A 391 10.81 -4.68 5.67
CA GLU A 391 10.91 -4.87 4.23
C GLU A 391 9.53 -4.80 3.57
N PHE A 392 8.58 -5.63 4.04
CA PHE A 392 7.25 -5.81 3.48
C PHE A 392 6.20 -5.40 4.51
N VAL A 393 5.68 -4.16 4.41
CA VAL A 393 4.96 -3.54 5.53
C VAL A 393 3.61 -2.96 5.12
N LEU A 394 2.62 -3.10 6.01
CA LEU A 394 1.33 -2.42 5.89
C LEU A 394 1.25 -1.21 6.84
N GLY A 395 0.63 -0.13 6.36
CA GLY A 395 0.23 1.00 7.18
C GLY A 395 -1.03 0.73 8.02
N ALA A 396 -1.40 1.69 8.86
CA ALA A 396 -2.59 1.60 9.72
C ALA A 396 -3.88 1.50 8.89
N THR A 397 -4.86 0.73 9.40
CA THR A 397 -6.19 0.57 8.81
C THR A 397 -6.18 0.19 7.32
N THR A 398 -5.12 -0.47 6.88
CA THR A 398 -4.99 -0.96 5.50
C THR A 398 -5.93 -2.15 5.32
N PRO A 399 -6.99 -2.03 4.50
CA PRO A 399 -7.89 -3.13 4.21
C PRO A 399 -7.31 -3.99 3.08
N GLY A 400 -7.56 -5.31 3.18
CA GLY A 400 -7.14 -6.25 2.13
C GLY A 400 -8.20 -6.50 1.05
N PRO A 401 -7.89 -7.49 0.19
CA PRO A 401 -6.67 -8.30 0.20
C PRO A 401 -5.46 -7.54 -0.31
N ASN A 402 -4.27 -7.87 0.22
CA ASN A 402 -2.96 -7.44 -0.27
C ASN A 402 -1.99 -8.61 -0.15
N ALA A 403 -0.98 -8.69 -0.99
CA ALA A 403 -0.03 -9.79 -0.96
C ALA A 403 1.42 -9.33 -1.21
N PHE A 404 2.33 -9.94 -0.44
CA PHE A 404 3.77 -9.97 -0.69
C PHE A 404 4.15 -11.43 -0.95
N VAL A 405 4.79 -11.71 -2.09
CA VAL A 405 5.07 -13.07 -2.56
C VAL A 405 6.49 -13.17 -3.11
N ASP A 406 7.17 -14.30 -2.85
CA ASP A 406 8.54 -14.54 -3.32
C ASP A 406 9.49 -13.40 -2.95
N GLY A 407 9.49 -12.95 -1.71
CA GLY A 407 10.29 -11.82 -1.24
C GLY A 407 11.51 -12.26 -0.42
N TYR A 408 12.60 -11.49 -0.52
CA TYR A 408 13.80 -11.75 0.25
C TYR A 408 14.29 -10.50 0.99
N GLY A 409 14.42 -10.60 2.32
CA GLY A 409 14.94 -9.54 3.18
C GLY A 409 16.25 -9.95 3.84
N GLU A 410 17.29 -9.12 3.72
CA GLU A 410 18.61 -9.40 4.27
C GLU A 410 19.04 -8.31 5.27
N MET A 411 19.71 -8.69 6.34
CA MET A 411 20.19 -7.76 7.38
C MET A 411 19.08 -6.85 7.92
N THR A 412 17.92 -7.41 8.19
CA THR A 412 16.72 -6.68 8.61
C THR A 412 16.82 -6.25 10.07
N PHE A 413 16.26 -5.10 10.44
CA PHE A 413 16.27 -4.61 11.83
C PHE A 413 14.98 -4.86 12.59
N ALA A 414 13.92 -5.28 11.91
CA ALA A 414 12.65 -5.71 12.48
C ALA A 414 11.86 -6.55 11.49
N SER A 415 10.71 -7.09 11.90
CA SER A 415 9.90 -8.01 11.12
C SER A 415 9.18 -7.36 9.93
N SER A 416 8.96 -8.13 8.87
CA SER A 416 7.94 -7.83 7.87
C SER A 416 6.57 -8.04 8.50
N GLU A 417 5.73 -6.98 8.57
CA GLU A 417 4.55 -7.00 9.44
C GLU A 417 3.47 -5.98 9.02
N PRO A 418 2.22 -6.12 9.51
CA PRO A 418 1.27 -5.02 9.58
C PRO A 418 1.71 -4.07 10.70
N HIS A 419 2.64 -3.18 10.40
CA HIS A 419 3.37 -2.37 11.38
C HIS A 419 2.48 -1.43 12.20
N HIS A 420 1.40 -0.96 11.62
CA HIS A 420 0.46 -0.10 12.32
C HIS A 420 -0.92 -0.76 12.47
N ARG A 421 -1.66 -0.20 13.37
CA ARG A 421 -2.86 -0.69 14.02
C ARG A 421 -3.96 -1.04 13.05
N TRP A 422 -4.49 -2.26 13.17
CA TRP A 422 -5.71 -2.70 12.54
C TRP A 422 -5.66 -2.77 11.01
N SER A 423 -4.64 -3.43 10.46
CA SER A 423 -4.62 -3.86 9.06
C SER A 423 -5.21 -5.27 8.94
N THR A 424 -5.89 -5.57 7.84
CA THR A 424 -6.56 -6.87 7.65
C THR A 424 -6.32 -7.42 6.24
N GLY A 425 -6.27 -8.76 6.11
CA GLY A 425 -6.18 -9.44 4.84
C GLY A 425 -4.90 -9.15 4.08
N CYS A 426 -3.76 -9.49 4.67
CA CYS A 426 -2.48 -9.51 3.98
C CYS A 426 -1.88 -10.90 4.00
N LEU A 427 -1.33 -11.31 2.89
CA LEU A 427 -0.57 -12.54 2.71
C LEU A 427 0.92 -12.19 2.63
N TRP A 428 1.74 -12.88 3.41
CA TRP A 428 3.17 -12.98 3.23
C TRP A 428 3.46 -14.44 2.88
N ASP A 429 3.77 -14.70 1.61
CA ASP A 429 3.95 -16.02 1.07
C ASP A 429 5.34 -16.16 0.47
N ASP A 430 6.08 -17.17 0.89
CA ASP A 430 7.47 -17.40 0.51
C ASP A 430 8.36 -16.14 0.72
N ILE A 431 8.32 -15.61 1.92
CA ILE A 431 9.14 -14.48 2.36
C ILE A 431 10.29 -14.99 3.23
N VAL A 432 11.52 -14.72 2.82
CA VAL A 432 12.75 -15.15 3.48
C VAL A 432 13.49 -13.96 4.10
#